data_d51ab4cadff0122293773a9544654889
#
_entry.id   d51ab4cadff0122293773a9544654889
#
_cell.length_a   1.000
_cell.length_b   1.000
_cell.length_c   1.000
_cell.angle_alpha   90.00
_cell.angle_beta   90.00
_cell.angle_gamma   90.00
#
_symmetry.space_group_name_H-M   'P 1'
#
loop_
_entity.id
_entity.type
_entity.pdbx_description
1 polymer ?
#
loop_
_entity_poly.entity_id
_entity_poly.type
_entity_poly.pdbx_seq_one_letter_code
_entity_poly.pdbx_strand_id
1 'polypeptide(L)'
;MSGEKGLEIYAFVVMSNHIHAILRSSNGRLSDTIKEFKSFTAKKILEQITNENESRREWMLSEFEFAARKHKRNEKYQIWTHENHPVILYGNTLIQQRINYIHDNPVRSGIVAKQEDYLYSSARAYAGLDCLIDVIVPLMEIERIPLMRTLK
;
A
#
# COMPACT_ATOMS: atom_id res chain seq x y z
N MET A 1 15.03 0.87 5.76
CA MET A 1 14.12 1.33 6.82
C MET A 1 13.03 0.31 7.22
N SER A 2 12.71 -0.72 6.45
CA SER A 2 11.76 -1.79 6.83
C SER A 2 12.27 -2.70 7.96
N GLY A 3 13.58 -2.90 8.10
CA GLY A 3 14.16 -3.83 9.08
C GLY A 3 14.09 -3.39 10.54
N GLU A 4 14.09 -2.09 10.84
CA GLU A 4 14.16 -1.60 12.23
C GLU A 4 12.87 -1.77 13.04
N LYS A 5 11.69 -1.88 12.36
CA LYS A 5 10.40 -2.04 13.03
C LYS A 5 9.81 -3.46 12.91
N GLY A 6 10.58 -4.43 12.42
CA GLY A 6 10.11 -5.80 12.24
C GLY A 6 9.01 -5.93 11.18
N LEU A 7 8.90 -5.00 10.23
CA LEU A 7 7.98 -5.07 9.10
C LEU A 7 8.61 -5.83 7.95
N GLU A 8 7.95 -6.88 7.51
CA GLU A 8 8.30 -7.67 6.34
C GLU A 8 7.29 -7.36 5.22
N ILE A 9 7.80 -7.02 4.04
CA ILE A 9 6.99 -6.71 2.86
C ILE A 9 7.23 -7.82 1.84
N TYR A 10 6.17 -8.52 1.44
CA TYR A 10 6.25 -9.61 0.46
C TYR A 10 5.79 -9.16 -0.92
N ALA A 11 4.75 -8.37 -1.01
CA ALA A 11 4.30 -7.78 -2.27
C ALA A 11 3.62 -6.44 -2.00
N PHE A 12 3.70 -5.53 -2.97
CA PHE A 12 2.94 -4.28 -2.95
C PHE A 12 2.67 -3.74 -4.35
N VAL A 13 1.67 -2.90 -4.44
CA VAL A 13 1.43 -1.97 -5.54
C VAL A 13 0.79 -0.69 -5.00
N VAL A 14 1.32 0.46 -5.42
CA VAL A 14 0.78 1.78 -5.10
C VAL A 14 0.03 2.27 -6.33
N MET A 15 -1.30 2.27 -6.26
CA MET A 15 -2.18 2.81 -7.30
C MET A 15 -2.52 4.28 -6.97
N SER A 16 -3.19 4.97 -7.88
CA SER A 16 -3.52 6.39 -7.72
C SER A 16 -4.37 6.73 -6.50
N ASN A 17 -5.18 5.79 -6.02
CA ASN A 17 -6.13 6.00 -4.93
C ASN A 17 -6.16 4.88 -3.87
N HIS A 18 -5.30 3.89 -3.97
CA HIS A 18 -5.19 2.81 -3.00
C HIS A 18 -3.85 2.09 -3.07
N ILE A 19 -3.53 1.36 -2.02
CA ILE A 19 -2.36 0.49 -1.93
C ILE A 19 -2.81 -0.92 -1.60
N HIS A 20 -2.36 -1.91 -2.35
CA HIS A 20 -2.41 -3.31 -1.95
C HIS A 20 -1.03 -3.75 -1.46
N ALA A 21 -0.99 -4.47 -0.35
CA ALA A 21 0.26 -5.01 0.17
C ALA A 21 0.06 -6.33 0.91
N ILE A 22 1.03 -7.23 0.80
CA ILE A 22 1.18 -8.41 1.66
C ILE A 22 2.29 -8.10 2.65
N LEU A 23 1.92 -8.02 3.92
CA LEU A 23 2.76 -7.56 4.99
C LEU A 23 2.76 -8.58 6.15
N ARG A 24 3.89 -8.71 6.83
CA ARG A 24 4.01 -9.42 8.09
C ARG A 24 4.74 -8.56 9.10
N SER A 25 4.44 -8.73 10.36
CA SER A 25 5.19 -8.12 11.46
C SER A 25 5.78 -9.20 12.32
N SER A 26 7.10 -9.21 12.45
CA SER A 26 7.82 -10.17 13.31
C SER A 26 7.59 -9.89 14.81
N ASN A 27 7.20 -8.67 15.17
CA ASN A 27 6.96 -8.23 16.55
C ASN A 27 5.46 -8.11 16.92
N GLY A 28 4.55 -8.55 16.07
CA GLY A 28 3.11 -8.51 16.31
C GLY A 28 2.45 -7.12 16.23
N ARG A 29 3.20 -6.06 15.91
CA ARG A 29 2.73 -4.66 15.92
C ARG A 29 2.29 -4.11 14.54
N LEU A 30 1.81 -4.97 13.66
CA LEU A 30 1.45 -4.57 12.29
C LEU A 30 0.39 -3.46 12.26
N SER A 31 -0.60 -3.52 13.14
CA SER A 31 -1.65 -2.50 13.21
C SER A 31 -1.13 -1.12 13.59
N ASP A 32 -0.19 -1.06 14.54
CA ASP A 32 0.47 0.19 14.94
C ASP A 32 1.33 0.74 13.79
N THR A 33 2.10 -0.12 13.15
CA THR A 33 2.94 0.25 12.00
C THR A 33 2.12 0.84 10.86
N ILE A 34 0.96 0.24 10.53
CA ILE A 34 0.07 0.77 9.50
C ILE A 34 -0.58 2.10 9.92
N LYS A 35 -0.96 2.24 11.19
CA LYS A 35 -1.49 3.49 11.72
C LYS A 35 -0.45 4.61 11.61
N GLU A 36 0.80 4.35 12.00
CA GLU A 36 1.91 5.30 11.87
C GLU A 36 2.17 5.66 10.41
N PHE A 37 2.19 4.67 9.52
CA PHE A 37 2.35 4.88 8.07
C PHE A 37 1.26 5.79 7.51
N LYS A 38 -0.01 5.52 7.81
CA LYS A 38 -1.13 6.35 7.35
C LYS A 38 -1.04 7.78 7.89
N SER A 39 -0.72 7.94 9.17
CA SER A 39 -0.57 9.27 9.78
C SER A 39 0.57 10.06 9.16
N PHE A 40 1.73 9.44 9.00
CA PHE A 40 2.91 10.07 8.39
C PHE A 40 2.65 10.46 6.93
N THR A 41 2.14 9.53 6.13
CA THR A 41 1.91 9.78 4.68
C THR A 41 0.79 10.79 4.46
N ALA A 42 -0.28 10.77 5.26
CA ALA A 42 -1.34 11.79 5.18
C ALA A 42 -0.78 13.19 5.42
N LYS A 43 0.06 13.36 6.45
CA LYS A 43 0.71 14.65 6.73
C LYS A 43 1.60 15.08 5.56
N LYS A 44 2.43 14.17 5.02
CA LYS A 44 3.33 14.48 3.91
C LYS A 44 2.59 14.83 2.62
N ILE A 45 1.51 14.11 2.30
CA ILE A 45 0.66 14.40 1.13
C ILE A 45 0.03 15.80 1.27
N LEU A 46 -0.50 16.14 2.45
CA LEU A 46 -1.06 17.48 2.68
C LEU A 46 -0.01 18.58 2.59
N GLU A 47 1.18 18.36 3.15
CA GLU A 47 2.30 19.31 3.04
C GLU A 47 2.67 19.56 1.56
N GLN A 48 2.80 18.50 0.76
CA GLN A 48 3.13 18.60 -0.67
C GLN A 48 2.04 19.33 -1.45
N ILE A 49 0.78 18.94 -1.28
CA ILE A 49 -0.35 19.59 -1.98
C ILE A 49 -0.44 21.08 -1.63
N THR A 50 -0.11 21.45 -0.37
CA THR A 50 -0.19 22.85 0.07
C THR A 50 0.98 23.68 -0.40
N ASN A 51 2.20 23.12 -0.41
CA ASN A 51 3.44 23.85 -0.64
C ASN A 51 3.94 23.78 -2.09
N GLU A 52 3.58 22.73 -2.82
CA GLU A 52 3.98 22.56 -4.22
C GLU A 52 2.94 23.12 -5.18
N ASN A 53 3.35 23.35 -6.44
CA ASN A 53 2.48 23.92 -7.47
C ASN A 53 1.56 22.84 -8.08
N GLU A 54 0.67 22.25 -7.25
CA GLU A 54 -0.30 21.24 -7.68
C GLU A 54 -1.53 21.95 -8.30
N SER A 55 -1.74 21.74 -9.59
CA SER A 55 -2.85 22.34 -10.34
C SER A 55 -4.24 21.94 -9.84
N ARG A 56 -4.36 20.78 -9.20
CA ARG A 56 -5.62 20.24 -8.65
C ARG A 56 -5.76 20.46 -7.15
N ARG A 57 -4.92 21.32 -6.55
CA ARG A 57 -4.88 21.56 -5.10
C ARG A 57 -6.26 21.79 -4.49
N GLU A 58 -7.00 22.76 -5.01
CA GLU A 58 -8.32 23.13 -4.46
C GLU A 58 -9.30 21.96 -4.51
N TRP A 59 -9.34 21.27 -5.63
CA TRP A 59 -10.19 20.09 -5.79
C TRP A 59 -9.78 18.97 -4.82
N MET A 60 -8.51 18.63 -4.70
CA MET A 60 -8.02 17.57 -3.79
C MET A 60 -8.33 17.91 -2.34
N LEU A 61 -8.06 19.13 -1.90
CA LEU A 61 -8.36 19.57 -0.54
C LEU A 61 -9.85 19.53 -0.24
N SER A 62 -10.71 19.92 -1.20
CA SER A 62 -12.17 19.85 -1.08
C SER A 62 -12.65 18.41 -0.89
N GLU A 63 -12.13 17.45 -1.68
CA GLU A 63 -12.46 16.03 -1.55
C GLU A 63 -12.04 15.46 -0.18
N PHE A 64 -10.84 15.80 0.29
CA PHE A 64 -10.35 15.34 1.60
C PHE A 64 -11.14 15.96 2.77
N GLU A 65 -11.56 17.20 2.64
CA GLU A 65 -12.42 17.85 3.63
C GLU A 65 -13.82 17.25 3.64
N PHE A 66 -14.40 16.98 2.47
CA PHE A 66 -15.68 16.29 2.36
C PHE A 66 -15.64 14.89 3.00
N ALA A 67 -14.58 14.12 2.75
CA ALA A 67 -14.37 12.82 3.36
C ALA A 67 -14.29 12.90 4.90
N ALA A 68 -13.58 13.90 5.45
CA ALA A 68 -13.46 14.12 6.88
C ALA A 68 -14.82 14.44 7.52
N ARG A 69 -15.62 15.31 6.90
CA ARG A 69 -16.96 15.68 7.39
C ARG A 69 -17.92 14.50 7.44
N LYS A 70 -17.87 13.61 6.45
CA LYS A 70 -18.72 12.43 6.35
C LYS A 70 -18.52 11.47 7.54
N HIS A 71 -17.32 11.40 8.08
CA HIS A 71 -16.98 10.49 9.17
C HIS A 71 -17.02 11.10 10.58
N LYS A 72 -17.46 12.36 10.73
CA LYS A 72 -17.65 13.08 12.02
C LYS A 72 -16.43 12.98 12.95
N ARG A 73 -15.22 12.92 12.42
CA ARG A 73 -13.98 12.96 13.20
C ARG A 73 -13.41 14.38 13.17
N ASN A 74 -12.73 14.79 14.24
CA ASN A 74 -12.20 16.17 14.43
C ASN A 74 -11.03 16.53 13.51
N GLU A 75 -10.86 15.84 12.38
CA GLU A 75 -9.83 16.11 11.40
C GLU A 75 -10.38 16.98 10.28
N LYS A 76 -9.64 18.02 9.91
CA LYS A 76 -10.01 18.90 8.79
C LYS A 76 -9.99 18.16 7.45
N TYR A 77 -9.04 17.24 7.27
CA TYR A 77 -8.84 16.46 6.05
C TYR A 77 -8.72 14.97 6.36
N GLN A 78 -9.28 14.13 5.50
CA GLN A 78 -9.13 12.68 5.55
C GLN A 78 -8.53 12.18 4.24
N ILE A 79 -7.27 11.72 4.28
CA ILE A 79 -6.57 11.13 3.12
C ILE A 79 -6.86 9.63 3.04
N TRP A 80 -6.72 8.92 4.16
CA TRP A 80 -6.92 7.49 4.23
C TRP A 80 -8.28 7.12 4.78
N THR A 81 -8.92 6.12 4.20
CA THR A 81 -10.10 5.52 4.83
C THR A 81 -9.71 4.78 6.10
N HIS A 82 -10.65 4.63 7.03
CA HIS A 82 -10.39 3.93 8.30
C HIS A 82 -10.42 2.41 8.15
N GLU A 83 -11.05 1.90 7.09
CA GLU A 83 -11.18 0.48 6.82
C GLU A 83 -9.97 -0.02 6.04
N ASN A 84 -9.39 -1.13 6.51
CA ASN A 84 -8.21 -1.73 5.88
C ASN A 84 -8.51 -3.09 5.26
N HIS A 85 -9.69 -3.67 5.47
CA HIS A 85 -10.12 -4.98 4.96
C HIS A 85 -9.01 -6.06 4.99
N PRO A 86 -8.43 -6.36 6.17
CA PRO A 86 -7.34 -7.31 6.26
C PRO A 86 -7.84 -8.73 5.98
N VAL A 87 -7.07 -9.48 5.18
CA VAL A 87 -7.33 -10.90 4.91
C VAL A 87 -6.08 -11.68 5.32
N ILE A 88 -6.26 -12.72 6.13
CA ILE A 88 -5.17 -13.64 6.47
C ILE A 88 -4.99 -14.63 5.32
N LEU A 89 -3.76 -14.78 4.84
CA LEU A 89 -3.42 -15.70 3.77
C LEU A 89 -2.84 -16.99 4.32
N TYR A 90 -3.41 -18.10 3.92
CA TYR A 90 -2.97 -19.44 4.28
C TYR A 90 -2.63 -20.26 3.03
N GLY A 91 -1.47 -20.91 3.06
CA GLY A 91 -1.02 -21.82 2.00
C GLY A 91 -0.51 -21.10 0.73
N ASN A 92 0.41 -21.76 0.07
CA ASN A 92 1.17 -21.22 -1.05
C ASN A 92 0.29 -20.79 -2.23
N THR A 93 -0.74 -21.57 -2.54
CA THR A 93 -1.66 -21.27 -3.65
C THR A 93 -2.36 -19.92 -3.47
N LEU A 94 -2.93 -19.67 -2.28
CA LEU A 94 -3.64 -18.43 -2.03
C LEU A 94 -2.68 -17.22 -2.00
N ILE A 95 -1.49 -17.41 -1.41
CA ILE A 95 -0.44 -16.40 -1.37
C ILE A 95 -0.04 -16.01 -2.80
N GLN A 96 0.26 -17.01 -3.65
CA GLN A 96 0.64 -16.77 -5.04
C GLN A 96 -0.46 -16.08 -5.85
N GLN A 97 -1.71 -16.48 -5.67
CA GLN A 97 -2.85 -15.82 -6.31
C GLN A 97 -2.95 -14.35 -5.90
N ARG A 98 -2.70 -14.03 -4.64
CA ARG A 98 -2.74 -12.65 -4.14
C ARG A 98 -1.55 -11.82 -4.61
N ILE A 99 -0.35 -12.40 -4.69
CA ILE A 99 0.81 -11.74 -5.29
C ILE A 99 0.51 -11.39 -6.75
N ASN A 100 0.03 -12.35 -7.54
CA ASN A 100 -0.34 -12.14 -8.93
C ASN A 100 -1.43 -11.07 -9.07
N TYR A 101 -2.46 -11.10 -8.23
CA TYR A 101 -3.51 -10.07 -8.21
C TYR A 101 -2.93 -8.68 -7.96
N ILE A 102 -2.00 -8.53 -7.00
CA ILE A 102 -1.35 -7.25 -6.67
C ILE A 102 -0.56 -6.75 -7.86
N HIS A 103 0.27 -7.58 -8.44
CA HIS A 103 1.13 -7.22 -9.57
C HIS A 103 0.33 -6.93 -10.85
N ASP A 104 -0.82 -7.56 -11.01
CA ASP A 104 -1.67 -7.41 -12.20
C ASP A 104 -2.54 -6.14 -12.17
N ASN A 105 -2.65 -5.45 -11.03
CA ASN A 105 -3.50 -4.26 -10.90
C ASN A 105 -3.19 -3.17 -11.95
N PRO A 106 -1.93 -2.75 -12.18
CA PRO A 106 -1.62 -1.72 -13.17
C PRO A 106 -1.89 -2.16 -14.61
N VAL A 107 -1.72 -3.45 -14.92
CA VAL A 107 -2.04 -4.02 -16.24
C VAL A 107 -3.55 -4.01 -16.46
N ARG A 108 -4.32 -4.51 -15.51
CA ARG A 108 -5.81 -4.52 -15.57
C ARG A 108 -6.39 -3.11 -15.64
N SER A 109 -5.70 -2.13 -15.06
CA SER A 109 -6.10 -0.72 -15.13
C SER A 109 -5.64 -0.04 -16.42
N GLY A 110 -4.95 -0.74 -17.31
CA GLY A 110 -4.47 -0.20 -18.59
C GLY A 110 -3.33 0.82 -18.46
N ILE A 111 -2.63 0.85 -17.31
CA ILE A 111 -1.53 1.79 -17.06
C ILE A 111 -0.25 1.32 -17.74
N VAL A 112 0.03 0.03 -17.70
CA VAL A 112 1.20 -0.62 -18.30
C VAL A 112 0.79 -1.90 -19.04
N ALA A 113 1.65 -2.36 -19.96
CA ALA A 113 1.43 -3.61 -20.68
C ALA A 113 1.89 -4.84 -19.91
N LYS A 114 2.92 -4.72 -19.09
CA LYS A 114 3.48 -5.78 -18.26
C LYS A 114 3.58 -5.35 -16.81
N GLN A 115 3.49 -6.29 -15.89
CA GLN A 115 3.52 -6.03 -14.45
C GLN A 115 4.81 -5.34 -14.00
N GLU A 116 5.96 -5.79 -14.54
CA GLU A 116 7.30 -5.28 -14.22
C GLU A 116 7.57 -3.88 -14.78
N ASP A 117 6.77 -3.39 -15.71
CA ASP A 117 6.90 -2.03 -16.27
C ASP A 117 6.38 -0.96 -15.27
N TYR A 118 5.60 -1.37 -14.27
CA TYR A 118 5.06 -0.43 -13.29
C TYR A 118 6.04 -0.20 -12.13
N LEU A 119 6.58 1.02 -12.06
CA LEU A 119 7.62 1.41 -11.11
C LEU A 119 7.20 1.26 -9.64
N TYR A 120 5.93 1.56 -9.33
CA TYR A 120 5.40 1.56 -7.96
C TYR A 120 4.82 0.21 -7.55
N SER A 121 5.46 -0.86 -7.98
CA SER A 121 5.07 -2.24 -7.69
C SER A 121 6.28 -3.12 -7.37
N SER A 122 6.08 -4.09 -6.50
CA SER A 122 7.06 -5.15 -6.23
C SER A 122 7.22 -6.15 -7.38
N ALA A 123 6.40 -6.10 -8.43
CA ALA A 123 6.54 -6.95 -9.60
C ALA A 123 7.94 -6.90 -10.22
N ARG A 124 8.62 -5.75 -10.13
CA ARG A 124 10.00 -5.57 -10.57
C ARG A 124 10.97 -6.50 -9.82
N ALA A 125 10.89 -6.56 -8.51
CA ALA A 125 11.72 -7.46 -7.70
C ALA A 125 11.49 -8.95 -8.05
N TYR A 126 10.24 -9.32 -8.33
CA TYR A 126 9.89 -10.69 -8.78
C TYR A 126 10.40 -11.01 -10.20
N ALA A 127 10.61 -10.00 -11.02
CA ALA A 127 11.25 -10.11 -12.34
C ALA A 127 12.78 -9.99 -12.28
N GLY A 128 13.38 -9.88 -11.10
CA GLY A 128 14.84 -9.71 -10.93
C GLY A 128 15.35 -8.31 -11.30
N LEU A 129 14.49 -7.32 -11.32
CA LEU A 129 14.80 -5.92 -11.62
C LEU A 129 14.89 -5.09 -10.34
N ASP A 130 15.55 -3.92 -10.42
CA ASP A 130 15.59 -2.97 -9.31
C ASP A 130 14.19 -2.53 -8.88
N CYS A 131 13.96 -2.53 -7.59
CA CYS A 131 12.69 -2.15 -6.98
C CYS A 131 12.90 -0.98 -6.00
N LEU A 132 11.91 -0.08 -5.92
CA LEU A 132 11.98 1.10 -5.05
C LEU A 132 12.06 0.75 -3.55
N ILE A 133 11.53 -0.41 -3.16
CA ILE A 133 11.48 -0.90 -1.79
C ILE A 133 11.89 -2.36 -1.80
N ASP A 134 12.77 -2.75 -0.87
CA ASP A 134 13.16 -4.13 -0.69
C ASP A 134 11.97 -4.98 -0.27
N VAL A 135 11.78 -6.10 -0.94
CA VAL A 135 10.74 -7.08 -0.63
C VAL A 135 11.34 -8.46 -0.44
N ILE A 136 10.69 -9.25 0.39
CA ILE A 136 11.01 -10.66 0.55
C ILE A 136 10.25 -11.43 -0.51
N VAL A 137 10.96 -11.92 -1.52
CA VAL A 137 10.38 -12.83 -2.52
C VAL A 137 10.30 -14.21 -1.89
N PRO A 138 9.10 -14.76 -1.65
CA PRO A 138 8.99 -16.08 -1.02
C PRO A 138 9.51 -17.16 -1.94
N LEU A 139 10.51 -17.90 -1.45
CA LEU A 139 10.84 -19.19 -2.01
C LEU A 139 9.68 -20.14 -1.67
N MET A 140 9.29 -21.01 -2.57
CA MET A 140 8.03 -21.79 -2.65
C MET A 140 7.58 -22.61 -1.40
N GLU A 141 8.11 -22.38 -0.20
CA GLU A 141 7.86 -23.17 1.02
C GLU A 141 7.32 -22.35 2.21
N ILE A 142 6.51 -21.34 1.97
CA ILE A 142 5.96 -20.57 3.09
C ILE A 142 4.61 -21.15 3.51
N GLU A 143 4.58 -21.86 4.63
CA GLU A 143 3.33 -22.42 5.17
C GLU A 143 2.33 -21.36 5.65
N ARG A 144 2.76 -20.15 6.04
CA ARG A 144 1.90 -19.07 6.53
C ARG A 144 2.52 -17.68 6.36
N ILE A 145 1.86 -16.79 5.62
CA ILE A 145 2.03 -15.35 5.74
C ILE A 145 0.77 -14.77 6.39
N PRO A 146 0.84 -14.34 7.66
CA PRO A 146 -0.33 -13.73 8.29
C PRO A 146 -0.48 -12.28 7.86
N LEU A 147 -1.38 -11.97 7.04
CA LEU A 147 -1.97 -10.69 6.67
C LEU A 147 -1.65 -10.10 5.29
N MET A 148 -2.67 -10.11 4.44
CA MET A 148 -2.81 -9.15 3.35
C MET A 148 -3.62 -7.93 3.83
N ARG A 149 -3.18 -6.71 3.51
CA ARG A 149 -3.98 -5.49 3.71
C ARG A 149 -4.09 -4.68 2.43
N THR A 150 -5.32 -4.25 2.14
CA THR A 150 -5.60 -3.17 1.19
C THR A 150 -5.72 -1.88 1.98
N LEU A 151 -4.90 -0.88 1.63
CA LEU A 151 -4.96 0.45 2.22
C LEU A 151 -5.68 1.37 1.22
N LYS A 152 -6.83 1.89 1.59
CA LYS A 152 -7.61 2.87 0.83
C LYS A 152 -7.69 4.18 1.58
#